data_1b5225b42bfe11cd5f32ebb0b2a15400
#
_entry.id   1b5225b42bfe11cd5f32ebb0b2a15400
#
_cell.length_a   1.000
_cell.length_b   1.000
_cell.length_c   1.000
_cell.angle_alpha   90.00
_cell.angle_beta   90.00
_cell.angle_gamma   90.00
#
_symmetry.space_group_name_H-M   'P 1'
#
loop_
_entity.id
_entity.type
_entity.pdbx_description
1 polymer ?
#
loop_
_entity_poly.entity_id
_entity_poly.type
_entity_poly.pdbx_seq_one_letter_code
_entity_poly.pdbx_strand_id
1 'polypeptide(L)'
;MGLVLNGTTGITNLPSINTGQIGGRRNIIINGAQEIDQRNGGASVAVASVYVTDRWKVQGAGNAGDAEQIDSTIAGFKSSLKYTGDANIAFMQMGQQIEFKNYAHLVGKSVTISFYAKANNTNGGSTALVARTRTVTGEDGSALFAGANTDTSVTISTTAARYTVARTIPADSKGFSVEFALGAHVNTDGLEITGIQVELGTVTEFEHRSFGEELSLCERYFQLIPQVGLAYAGATTTVDTCCPFRTTMRATPTMSAIAAITVTNVTAADFAQSSANITGSISVGASSAHLRLGNFSGLTTSDMYLCRNGDMNIAANAEL
;
A
#
# COMPACT_ATOMS: atom_id res chain seq x y z
N MET A 1 22.67 10.18 -31.43
CA MET A 1 21.92 9.64 -32.59
C MET A 1 20.79 10.60 -32.93
N GLY A 2 20.63 10.96 -34.20
CA GLY A 2 19.50 11.80 -34.62
C GLY A 2 18.20 10.99 -34.68
N LEU A 3 17.08 11.66 -34.44
CA LEU A 3 15.74 11.07 -34.63
C LEU A 3 15.52 10.81 -36.12
N VAL A 4 15.25 9.57 -36.51
CA VAL A 4 14.88 9.21 -37.87
C VAL A 4 13.37 9.04 -37.93
N LEU A 5 12.69 9.87 -38.67
CA LEU A 5 11.26 9.74 -38.98
C LEU A 5 11.12 8.91 -40.27
N ASN A 6 10.52 7.75 -40.15
CA ASN A 6 10.17 6.92 -41.30
C ASN A 6 8.66 6.98 -41.53
N GLY A 7 8.25 7.48 -42.69
CA GLY A 7 6.83 7.65 -43.04
C GLY A 7 6.01 6.34 -43.14
N THR A 8 6.69 5.18 -43.20
CA THR A 8 6.02 3.87 -43.30
C THR A 8 5.84 3.19 -41.94
N THR A 9 6.75 3.42 -40.95
CA THR A 9 6.74 2.75 -39.66
C THR A 9 6.53 3.71 -38.48
N GLY A 10 6.44 5.01 -38.74
CA GLY A 10 6.33 6.02 -37.70
C GLY A 10 7.60 6.14 -36.85
N ILE A 11 7.44 6.61 -35.63
CA ILE A 11 8.54 6.68 -34.65
C ILE A 11 8.57 5.34 -33.91
N THR A 12 9.62 4.56 -34.13
CA THR A 12 9.84 3.30 -33.42
C THR A 12 10.97 3.46 -32.41
N ASN A 13 10.85 2.78 -31.26
CA ASN A 13 11.88 2.74 -30.20
C ASN A 13 12.30 4.09 -29.64
N LEU A 14 11.34 5.00 -29.44
CA LEU A 14 11.59 6.25 -28.73
C LEU A 14 11.26 6.05 -27.22
N PRO A 15 12.25 5.79 -26.37
CA PRO A 15 11.97 5.53 -24.94
C PRO A 15 11.57 6.80 -24.16
N SER A 16 12.00 7.95 -24.68
CA SER A 16 11.66 9.25 -24.07
C SER A 16 11.76 10.38 -25.09
N ILE A 17 11.07 11.51 -24.85
CA ILE A 17 11.30 12.79 -25.51
C ILE A 17 11.87 13.75 -24.45
N ASN A 18 13.09 14.26 -24.69
CA ASN A 18 13.79 15.15 -23.74
C ASN A 18 13.84 14.58 -22.31
N THR A 19 14.15 13.29 -22.17
CA THR A 19 14.13 12.54 -20.91
C THR A 19 12.73 12.39 -20.27
N GLY A 20 11.70 12.95 -20.91
CA GLY A 20 10.31 12.79 -20.48
C GLY A 20 9.70 11.47 -20.95
N GLN A 21 8.78 10.93 -20.17
CA GLN A 21 8.07 9.68 -20.45
C GLN A 21 7.14 9.83 -21.65
N ILE A 22 7.16 8.86 -22.57
CA ILE A 22 6.25 8.80 -23.69
C ILE A 22 5.17 7.76 -23.41
N GLY A 23 3.94 8.23 -23.28
CA GLY A 23 2.77 7.36 -23.10
C GLY A 23 2.40 7.12 -21.65
N GLY A 24 1.21 6.55 -21.46
CA GLY A 24 0.54 6.40 -20.18
C GLY A 24 1.28 5.54 -19.16
N ARG A 25 0.63 5.31 -18.07
CA ARG A 25 1.16 4.63 -16.87
C ARG A 25 1.89 3.34 -17.19
N ARG A 26 3.19 3.33 -16.97
CA ARG A 26 4.05 2.16 -17.15
C ARG A 26 4.17 1.35 -15.88
N ASN A 27 4.27 2.06 -14.74
CA ASN A 27 4.43 1.42 -13.44
C ASN A 27 3.10 0.83 -12.96
N ILE A 28 3.04 -0.50 -12.86
CA ILE A 28 1.86 -1.20 -12.30
C ILE A 28 1.89 -1.28 -10.77
N ILE A 29 3.01 -0.91 -10.13
CA ILE A 29 3.11 -0.80 -8.68
C ILE A 29 2.39 0.46 -8.21
N ILE A 30 1.65 0.34 -7.12
CA ILE A 30 1.00 1.46 -6.41
C ILE A 30 1.89 1.82 -5.22
N ASN A 31 2.04 3.12 -4.97
CA ASN A 31 2.88 3.64 -3.89
C ASN A 31 4.34 3.15 -3.96
N GLY A 32 4.89 3.08 -5.17
CA GLY A 32 6.26 2.64 -5.38
C GLY A 32 7.32 3.59 -4.78
N ALA A 33 7.00 4.87 -4.63
CA ALA A 33 7.82 5.88 -3.96
C ALA A 33 7.57 5.98 -2.45
N GLN A 34 6.76 5.10 -1.88
CA GLN A 34 6.45 5.02 -0.43
C GLN A 34 5.86 6.31 0.16
N GLU A 35 5.15 7.11 -0.63
CA GLU A 35 4.67 8.44 -0.22
C GLU A 35 3.39 8.41 0.62
N ILE A 36 2.58 7.37 0.48
CA ILE A 36 1.28 7.25 1.13
C ILE A 36 1.38 6.28 2.30
N ASP A 37 1.07 6.78 3.50
CA ASP A 37 0.92 5.99 4.73
C ASP A 37 -0.28 6.50 5.52
N GLN A 38 -1.46 6.02 5.17
CA GLN A 38 -2.70 6.37 5.86
C GLN A 38 -2.86 5.63 7.21
N ARG A 39 -2.19 4.48 7.38
CA ARG A 39 -2.37 3.60 8.54
C ARG A 39 -1.55 4.03 9.74
N ASN A 40 -0.29 4.38 9.51
CA ASN A 40 0.69 4.55 10.58
C ASN A 40 1.19 6.00 10.67
N GLY A 41 1.01 6.82 9.62
CA GLY A 41 1.45 8.23 9.60
C GLY A 41 2.96 8.39 9.83
N GLY A 42 3.76 7.44 9.33
CA GLY A 42 5.21 7.39 9.51
C GLY A 42 5.66 6.72 10.83
N ALA A 43 4.73 6.27 11.67
CA ALA A 43 5.11 5.58 12.91
C ALA A 43 5.76 4.22 12.62
N SER A 44 6.78 3.88 13.40
CA SER A 44 7.43 2.58 13.34
C SER A 44 6.49 1.47 13.82
N VAL A 45 6.44 0.37 13.07
CA VAL A 45 5.60 -0.79 13.40
C VAL A 45 6.44 -2.07 13.41
N ALA A 46 6.14 -2.95 14.36
CA ALA A 46 6.77 -4.26 14.42
C ALA A 46 6.43 -5.11 13.20
N VAL A 47 7.41 -5.81 12.65
CA VAL A 47 7.26 -6.66 11.46
C VAL A 47 6.52 -7.95 11.82
N ALA A 48 5.19 -7.92 11.75
CA ALA A 48 4.30 -8.99 12.16
C ALA A 48 3.11 -9.20 11.19
N SER A 49 3.37 -9.25 9.88
CA SER A 49 2.33 -9.38 8.83
C SER A 49 1.40 -8.15 8.76
N VAL A 50 1.98 -6.95 8.78
CA VAL A 50 1.30 -5.65 8.80
C VAL A 50 1.61 -4.83 7.54
N TYR A 51 0.75 -3.85 7.23
CA TYR A 51 1.07 -2.82 6.23
C TYR A 51 1.83 -1.68 6.89
N VAL A 52 3.00 -1.35 6.36
CA VAL A 52 3.86 -0.23 6.83
C VAL A 52 3.48 1.05 6.13
N THR A 53 3.54 1.06 4.83
CA THR A 53 2.97 2.09 3.97
C THR A 53 1.81 1.48 3.19
N ASP A 54 0.95 2.31 2.64
CA ASP A 54 -0.19 1.81 1.87
C ASP A 54 0.27 0.89 0.75
N ARG A 55 -0.41 -0.25 0.60
CA ARG A 55 -0.12 -1.34 -0.34
C ARG A 55 1.13 -2.17 -0.02
N TRP A 56 2.02 -1.75 0.88
CA TRP A 56 3.24 -2.49 1.21
C TRP A 56 3.11 -3.22 2.54
N LYS A 57 2.98 -4.53 2.44
CA LYS A 57 2.88 -5.43 3.59
C LYS A 57 4.25 -5.97 3.94
N VAL A 58 4.56 -6.04 5.23
CA VAL A 58 5.77 -6.68 5.76
C VAL A 58 5.41 -7.87 6.61
N GLN A 59 6.27 -8.89 6.56
CA GLN A 59 6.14 -10.11 7.33
C GLN A 59 7.52 -10.60 7.73
N GLY A 60 7.64 -11.18 8.92
CA GLY A 60 8.89 -11.76 9.40
C GLY A 60 8.65 -12.88 10.41
N ALA A 61 9.72 -13.53 10.82
CA ALA A 61 9.72 -14.55 11.87
C ALA A 61 10.83 -14.30 12.90
N GLY A 62 10.55 -14.65 14.14
CA GLY A 62 11.38 -14.26 15.29
C GLY A 62 11.02 -12.84 15.73
N ASN A 63 11.97 -12.16 16.36
CA ASN A 63 11.89 -10.72 16.59
C ASN A 63 12.29 -10.02 15.29
N ALA A 64 11.37 -9.92 14.35
CA ALA A 64 11.71 -9.55 12.98
C ALA A 64 12.06 -8.06 12.80
N GLY A 65 12.15 -7.30 13.89
CA GLY A 65 12.48 -5.87 13.86
C GLY A 65 11.31 -4.98 13.51
N ASP A 66 11.60 -3.76 13.11
CA ASP A 66 10.63 -2.70 12.87
C ASP A 66 10.74 -2.16 11.44
N ALA A 67 9.63 -1.66 10.94
CA ALA A 67 9.57 -0.98 9.65
C ALA A 67 8.76 0.32 9.76
N GLU A 68 9.18 1.33 9.01
CA GLU A 68 8.60 2.68 9.05
C GLU A 68 8.71 3.38 7.70
N GLN A 69 7.84 4.36 7.48
CA GLN A 69 8.05 5.36 6.44
C GLN A 69 8.99 6.44 6.99
N ILE A 70 9.98 6.81 6.21
CA ILE A 70 10.91 7.90 6.55
C ILE A 70 11.00 8.93 5.44
N ASP A 71 11.48 10.13 5.76
CA ASP A 71 12.01 11.03 4.74
C ASP A 71 13.20 10.35 4.06
N SER A 72 13.12 10.20 2.74
CA SER A 72 14.09 9.42 1.99
C SER A 72 15.49 10.02 2.04
N THR A 73 16.48 9.17 2.26
CA THR A 73 17.90 9.54 2.08
C THR A 73 18.40 9.19 0.67
N ILE A 74 17.53 8.60 -0.17
CA ILE A 74 17.82 8.26 -1.56
C ILE A 74 17.41 9.43 -2.44
N ALA A 75 18.36 10.00 -3.17
CA ALA A 75 18.13 11.19 -3.99
C ALA A 75 17.03 10.97 -5.03
N GLY A 76 16.18 11.98 -5.22
CA GLY A 76 15.06 11.95 -6.16
C GLY A 76 13.75 11.46 -5.58
N PHE A 77 13.70 11.06 -4.30
CA PHE A 77 12.49 10.59 -3.63
C PHE A 77 12.23 11.36 -2.34
N LYS A 78 10.95 11.62 -2.06
CA LYS A 78 10.51 12.26 -0.82
C LYS A 78 10.48 11.27 0.34
N SER A 79 10.04 10.04 0.09
CA SER A 79 9.83 9.03 1.11
C SER A 79 10.47 7.69 0.74
N SER A 80 10.80 6.91 1.77
CA SER A 80 11.30 5.53 1.65
C SER A 80 10.66 4.67 2.73
N LEU A 81 10.58 3.37 2.48
CA LEU A 81 10.37 2.39 3.53
C LEU A 81 11.74 2.00 4.09
N LYS A 82 11.89 2.17 5.40
CA LYS A 82 13.06 1.71 6.14
C LYS A 82 12.69 0.50 6.98
N TYR A 83 13.53 -0.50 6.92
CA TYR A 83 13.51 -1.66 7.79
C TYR A 83 14.74 -1.65 8.70
N THR A 84 14.56 -1.95 9.97
CA THR A 84 15.62 -2.12 10.95
C THR A 84 15.45 -3.48 11.61
N GLY A 85 16.45 -4.33 11.47
CA GLY A 85 16.43 -5.66 12.06
C GLY A 85 16.56 -5.64 13.59
N ASP A 86 16.12 -6.72 14.22
CA ASP A 86 16.33 -7.02 15.63
C ASP A 86 17.20 -8.27 15.78
N ALA A 87 17.43 -8.75 17.00
CA ALA A 87 18.29 -9.91 17.26
C ALA A 87 17.66 -11.22 16.74
N ASN A 88 18.47 -12.05 16.08
CA ASN A 88 18.11 -13.41 15.64
C ASN A 88 16.89 -13.50 14.70
N ILE A 89 16.91 -12.73 13.66
CA ILE A 89 15.86 -12.72 12.65
C ILE A 89 16.05 -13.89 11.69
N ALA A 90 15.02 -14.74 11.55
CA ALA A 90 15.04 -15.87 10.62
C ALA A 90 14.82 -15.41 9.18
N PHE A 91 13.90 -14.48 8.97
CA PHE A 91 13.66 -13.81 7.69
C PHE A 91 12.79 -12.56 7.88
N MET A 92 12.91 -11.62 6.95
CA MET A 92 11.94 -10.55 6.71
C MET A 92 11.61 -10.52 5.23
N GLN A 93 10.37 -10.25 4.90
CA GLN A 93 9.94 -9.98 3.54
C GLN A 93 8.90 -8.87 3.52
N MET A 94 8.98 -8.05 2.48
CA MET A 94 8.01 -7.01 2.18
C MET A 94 7.51 -7.19 0.76
N GLY A 95 6.26 -6.81 0.49
CA GLY A 95 5.74 -7.00 -0.86
C GLY A 95 4.41 -6.34 -1.10
N GLN A 96 4.05 -6.34 -2.37
CA GLN A 96 2.76 -5.87 -2.87
C GLN A 96 2.16 -6.92 -3.81
N GLN A 97 0.92 -7.29 -3.57
CA GLN A 97 0.11 -8.03 -4.54
C GLN A 97 -0.56 -7.04 -5.49
N ILE A 98 -0.57 -7.39 -6.78
CA ILE A 98 -1.11 -6.56 -7.85
C ILE A 98 -2.41 -7.17 -8.33
N GLU A 99 -3.49 -6.36 -8.38
CA GLU A 99 -4.81 -6.78 -8.87
C GLU A 99 -4.71 -7.25 -10.34
N PHE A 100 -5.33 -8.37 -10.67
CA PHE A 100 -5.22 -8.99 -12.00
C PHE A 100 -5.60 -8.03 -13.14
N LYS A 101 -6.62 -7.22 -12.95
CA LYS A 101 -7.06 -6.22 -13.93
C LYS A 101 -5.97 -5.23 -14.31
N ASN A 102 -5.03 -4.95 -13.39
CA ASN A 102 -3.95 -3.99 -13.60
C ASN A 102 -2.77 -4.59 -14.37
N TYR A 103 -2.59 -5.92 -14.37
CA TYR A 103 -1.48 -6.56 -15.06
C TYR A 103 -1.87 -7.63 -16.10
N ALA A 104 -3.17 -7.89 -16.32
CA ALA A 104 -3.64 -8.92 -17.27
C ALA A 104 -3.00 -8.79 -18.66
N HIS A 105 -2.72 -7.56 -19.11
CA HIS A 105 -2.06 -7.29 -20.39
C HIS A 105 -0.57 -7.65 -20.42
N LEU A 106 0.03 -7.96 -19.27
CA LEU A 106 1.45 -8.35 -19.11
C LEU A 106 1.64 -9.86 -18.99
N VAL A 107 0.56 -10.62 -18.87
CA VAL A 107 0.61 -12.09 -18.78
C VAL A 107 1.30 -12.68 -20.02
N GLY A 108 2.22 -13.60 -19.82
CA GLY A 108 3.06 -14.19 -20.85
C GLY A 108 4.21 -13.29 -21.36
N LYS A 109 4.36 -12.08 -20.81
CA LYS A 109 5.37 -11.12 -21.25
C LYS A 109 6.53 -10.97 -20.26
N SER A 110 7.67 -10.50 -20.78
CA SER A 110 8.80 -10.09 -19.95
C SER A 110 8.57 -8.69 -19.40
N VAL A 111 8.75 -8.54 -18.09
CA VAL A 111 8.69 -7.27 -17.36
C VAL A 111 10.03 -7.01 -16.66
N THR A 112 10.31 -5.74 -16.40
CA THR A 112 11.46 -5.35 -15.56
C THR A 112 10.94 -4.79 -14.24
N ILE A 113 11.46 -5.36 -13.15
CA ILE A 113 11.32 -4.82 -11.79
C ILE A 113 12.54 -3.95 -11.55
N SER A 114 12.34 -2.69 -11.22
CA SER A 114 13.42 -1.80 -10.79
C SER A 114 13.07 -1.14 -9.46
N PHE A 115 14.07 -0.85 -8.66
CA PHE A 115 13.93 -0.24 -7.36
C PHE A 115 15.22 0.45 -6.93
N TYR A 116 15.11 1.45 -6.08
CA TYR A 116 16.25 2.09 -5.44
C TYR A 116 16.37 1.58 -4.01
N ALA A 117 17.58 1.17 -3.64
CA ALA A 117 17.82 0.66 -2.31
C ALA A 117 19.24 0.95 -1.83
N LYS A 118 19.41 0.94 -0.51
CA LYS A 118 20.70 0.87 0.16
C LYS A 118 20.61 -0.01 1.40
N ALA A 119 21.70 -0.64 1.77
CA ALA A 119 21.84 -1.30 3.05
C ALA A 119 21.90 -0.25 4.16
N ASN A 120 21.14 -0.48 5.20
CA ASN A 120 21.10 0.39 6.39
C ASN A 120 21.78 -0.31 7.56
N ASN A 121 22.91 -0.98 7.30
CA ASN A 121 23.63 -1.77 8.27
C ASN A 121 24.52 -0.88 9.14
N THR A 122 24.42 -1.02 10.44
CA THR A 122 25.23 -0.23 11.39
C THR A 122 26.72 -0.61 11.38
N ASN A 123 27.05 -1.80 10.86
CA ASN A 123 28.41 -2.28 10.68
C ASN A 123 29.05 -1.85 9.34
N GLY A 124 28.32 -1.11 8.49
CA GLY A 124 28.79 -0.65 7.18
C GLY A 124 28.86 -1.73 6.08
N GLY A 125 28.32 -2.92 6.33
CA GLY A 125 28.30 -4.04 5.40
C GLY A 125 27.23 -3.93 4.32
N SER A 126 27.37 -4.72 3.26
CA SER A 126 26.33 -4.92 2.24
C SER A 126 25.28 -5.93 2.73
N THR A 127 24.08 -5.86 2.15
CA THR A 127 22.97 -6.77 2.46
C THR A 127 22.60 -7.58 1.22
N ALA A 128 22.43 -8.89 1.37
CA ALA A 128 21.88 -9.75 0.33
C ALA A 128 20.35 -9.64 0.34
N LEU A 129 19.80 -9.00 -0.69
CA LEU A 129 18.36 -8.84 -0.89
C LEU A 129 17.89 -9.82 -1.96
N VAL A 130 16.79 -10.52 -1.70
CA VAL A 130 16.14 -11.36 -2.70
C VAL A 130 14.96 -10.59 -3.29
N ALA A 131 15.09 -10.20 -4.57
CA ALA A 131 13.96 -9.72 -5.35
C ALA A 131 13.17 -10.93 -5.86
N ARG A 132 11.93 -11.04 -5.43
CA ARG A 132 11.04 -12.20 -5.63
C ARG A 132 9.78 -11.80 -6.35
N THR A 133 9.29 -12.68 -7.19
CA THR A 133 7.92 -12.64 -7.69
C THR A 133 7.21 -13.93 -7.34
N ARG A 134 5.92 -13.83 -7.04
CA ARG A 134 5.07 -15.02 -6.87
C ARG A 134 3.86 -14.93 -7.77
N THR A 135 3.38 -16.10 -8.17
CA THR A 135 2.22 -16.23 -9.06
C THR A 135 1.32 -17.35 -8.60
N VAL A 136 0.02 -17.17 -8.85
CA VAL A 136 -1.02 -18.20 -8.69
C VAL A 136 -1.98 -18.14 -9.87
N THR A 137 -2.70 -19.23 -10.13
CA THR A 137 -3.62 -19.36 -11.25
C THR A 137 -5.05 -18.87 -10.95
N GLY A 138 -5.39 -18.66 -9.68
CA GLY A 138 -6.67 -18.06 -9.26
C GLY A 138 -6.67 -16.56 -9.46
N GLU A 139 -7.77 -15.99 -10.01
CA GLU A 139 -7.91 -14.53 -10.18
C GLU A 139 -7.87 -13.83 -8.82
N ASP A 140 -6.97 -12.84 -8.70
CA ASP A 140 -6.65 -12.16 -7.44
C ASP A 140 -6.35 -13.10 -6.26
N GLY A 141 -6.02 -14.37 -6.57
CA GLY A 141 -5.63 -15.35 -5.55
C GLY A 141 -4.43 -14.87 -4.76
N SER A 142 -4.36 -15.27 -3.48
CA SER A 142 -3.28 -14.83 -2.58
C SER A 142 -1.91 -15.30 -3.07
N ALA A 143 -1.22 -14.43 -3.81
CA ALA A 143 0.15 -14.63 -4.24
C ALA A 143 1.15 -14.08 -3.22
N LEU A 144 0.79 -13.02 -2.47
CA LEU A 144 1.67 -12.35 -1.54
C LEU A 144 2.09 -13.29 -0.39
N PHE A 145 3.39 -13.52 -0.29
CA PHE A 145 4.04 -14.45 0.65
C PHE A 145 3.64 -15.92 0.50
N ALA A 146 2.90 -16.26 -0.55
CA ALA A 146 2.45 -17.62 -0.88
C ALA A 146 2.59 -17.88 -2.39
N GLY A 147 2.32 -19.11 -2.83
CA GLY A 147 2.37 -19.47 -4.26
C GLY A 147 3.77 -19.78 -4.79
N ALA A 148 3.83 -20.10 -6.09
CA ALA A 148 5.08 -20.39 -6.78
C ALA A 148 5.95 -19.14 -6.90
N ASN A 149 7.22 -19.22 -6.51
CA ASN A 149 8.14 -18.08 -6.50
C ASN A 149 9.27 -18.22 -7.52
N THR A 150 9.75 -17.07 -7.96
CA THR A 150 10.99 -16.92 -8.73
C THR A 150 11.84 -15.86 -8.06
N ASP A 151 13.05 -16.23 -7.68
CA ASP A 151 13.98 -15.45 -6.88
C ASP A 151 15.17 -14.95 -7.70
N THR A 152 15.68 -13.77 -7.38
CA THR A 152 17.00 -13.28 -7.80
C THR A 152 17.66 -12.57 -6.63
N SER A 153 18.84 -13.02 -6.26
CA SER A 153 19.64 -12.35 -5.22
C SER A 153 20.32 -11.10 -5.80
N VAL A 154 20.24 -10.02 -5.06
CA VAL A 154 20.85 -8.72 -5.37
C VAL A 154 21.63 -8.29 -4.15
N THR A 155 22.94 -8.00 -4.33
CA THR A 155 23.74 -7.43 -3.24
C THR A 155 23.56 -5.92 -3.22
N ILE A 156 22.98 -5.38 -2.15
CA ILE A 156 22.83 -3.94 -1.95
C ILE A 156 23.95 -3.42 -1.05
N SER A 157 24.52 -2.29 -1.44
CA SER A 157 25.57 -1.61 -0.67
C SER A 157 24.98 -0.55 0.24
N THR A 158 25.81 0.05 1.09
CA THR A 158 25.43 1.21 1.91
C THR A 158 25.25 2.50 1.10
N THR A 159 25.73 2.52 -0.15
CA THR A 159 25.46 3.61 -1.09
C THR A 159 24.18 3.32 -1.86
N ALA A 160 23.27 4.27 -1.89
CA ALA A 160 22.04 4.16 -2.65
C ALA A 160 22.29 3.95 -4.13
N ALA A 161 21.63 2.94 -4.71
CA ALA A 161 21.73 2.62 -6.13
C ALA A 161 20.39 2.09 -6.65
N ARG A 162 20.21 2.16 -7.97
CA ARG A 162 19.11 1.51 -8.67
C ARG A 162 19.49 0.10 -9.08
N TYR A 163 18.60 -0.84 -8.77
CA TYR A 163 18.73 -2.24 -9.14
C TYR A 163 17.62 -2.65 -10.10
N THR A 164 17.88 -3.63 -10.95
CA THR A 164 16.91 -4.11 -11.94
C THR A 164 16.92 -5.63 -12.00
N VAL A 165 15.74 -6.22 -12.15
CA VAL A 165 15.56 -7.66 -12.30
C VAL A 165 14.52 -7.91 -13.37
N ALA A 166 14.89 -8.68 -14.41
CA ALA A 166 13.95 -9.09 -15.45
C ALA A 166 13.14 -10.32 -14.98
N ARG A 167 11.85 -10.36 -15.36
CA ARG A 167 10.91 -11.45 -15.05
C ARG A 167 10.00 -11.71 -16.23
N THR A 168 9.60 -12.97 -16.40
CA THR A 168 8.46 -13.31 -17.26
C THR A 168 7.28 -13.67 -16.39
N ILE A 169 6.15 -13.00 -16.61
CA ILE A 169 4.88 -13.35 -15.93
C ILE A 169 4.33 -14.60 -16.64
N PRO A 170 4.10 -15.74 -15.94
CA PRO A 170 3.56 -16.94 -16.55
C PRO A 170 2.24 -16.70 -17.28
N ALA A 171 2.00 -17.43 -18.37
CA ALA A 171 0.82 -17.25 -19.22
C ALA A 171 -0.51 -17.60 -18.55
N ASP A 172 -0.46 -18.37 -17.47
CA ASP A 172 -1.61 -18.80 -16.66
C ASP A 172 -1.76 -18.00 -15.35
N SER A 173 -0.89 -16.99 -15.11
CA SER A 173 -0.91 -16.17 -13.90
C SER A 173 -2.16 -15.29 -13.83
N LYS A 174 -2.90 -15.42 -12.73
CA LYS A 174 -4.04 -14.56 -12.38
C LYS A 174 -3.92 -13.91 -11.00
N GLY A 175 -2.94 -14.30 -10.21
CA GLY A 175 -2.47 -13.60 -9.01
C GLY A 175 -0.96 -13.38 -9.13
N PHE A 176 -0.47 -12.16 -8.85
CA PHE A 176 0.91 -11.75 -9.01
C PHE A 176 1.33 -10.84 -7.86
N SER A 177 2.48 -11.13 -7.25
CA SER A 177 3.12 -10.25 -6.27
C SER A 177 4.57 -9.98 -6.60
N VAL A 178 5.05 -8.84 -6.12
CA VAL A 178 6.46 -8.46 -6.09
C VAL A 178 6.89 -8.32 -4.66
N GLU A 179 7.98 -8.97 -4.31
CA GLU A 179 8.46 -9.07 -2.94
C GLU A 179 9.97 -8.82 -2.87
N PHE A 180 10.39 -8.31 -1.72
CA PHE A 180 11.80 -8.14 -1.36
C PHE A 180 12.02 -8.84 -0.03
N ALA A 181 12.98 -9.76 0.01
CA ALA A 181 13.20 -10.58 1.19
C ALA A 181 14.66 -10.54 1.65
N LEU A 182 14.83 -10.50 2.95
CA LEU A 182 16.10 -10.77 3.64
C LEU A 182 15.99 -12.15 4.29
N GLY A 183 17.04 -12.97 4.13
CA GLY A 183 17.18 -14.23 4.85
C GLY A 183 17.53 -14.02 6.33
N ALA A 184 18.11 -15.02 6.96
CA ALA A 184 18.57 -14.89 8.35
C ALA A 184 19.61 -13.78 8.48
N HIS A 185 19.40 -12.86 9.42
CA HIS A 185 20.25 -11.71 9.67
C HIS A 185 20.18 -11.26 11.12
N VAL A 186 21.00 -10.29 11.48
CA VAL A 186 21.16 -9.78 12.86
C VAL A 186 20.66 -8.34 12.97
N ASN A 187 20.55 -7.84 14.19
CA ASN A 187 20.01 -6.52 14.52
C ASN A 187 20.79 -5.32 13.91
N THR A 188 21.98 -5.56 13.37
CA THR A 188 22.74 -4.52 12.68
C THR A 188 22.37 -4.36 11.22
N ASP A 189 21.57 -5.29 10.68
CA ASP A 189 21.18 -5.32 9.29
C ASP A 189 19.87 -4.57 9.06
N GLY A 190 19.81 -3.82 7.98
CA GLY A 190 18.67 -3.02 7.64
C GLY A 190 18.61 -2.70 6.14
N LEU A 191 17.50 -2.14 5.74
CA LEU A 191 17.19 -1.81 4.35
C LEU A 191 16.47 -0.47 4.29
N GLU A 192 16.87 0.38 3.35
CA GLU A 192 16.05 1.49 2.88
C GLU A 192 15.73 1.25 1.41
N ILE A 193 14.44 1.32 1.04
CA ILE A 193 13.96 1.02 -0.31
C ILE A 193 12.86 1.99 -0.73
N THR A 194 12.91 2.42 -1.99
CA THR A 194 11.92 3.30 -2.62
C THR A 194 12.00 3.20 -4.14
N GLY A 195 11.16 3.95 -4.86
CA GLY A 195 11.17 4.01 -6.32
C GLY A 195 10.97 2.65 -6.98
N ILE A 196 10.06 1.84 -6.43
CA ILE A 196 9.76 0.50 -6.93
C ILE A 196 8.85 0.62 -8.14
N GLN A 197 9.28 0.03 -9.26
CA GLN A 197 8.57 0.05 -10.53
C GLN A 197 8.58 -1.33 -11.18
N VAL A 198 7.44 -1.71 -11.74
CA VAL A 198 7.31 -2.89 -12.62
C VAL A 198 6.70 -2.44 -13.93
N GLU A 199 7.42 -2.68 -15.01
CA GLU A 199 7.06 -2.22 -16.35
C GLU A 199 7.31 -3.26 -17.42
N LEU A 200 6.63 -3.16 -18.54
CA LEU A 200 6.81 -4.03 -19.70
C LEU A 200 8.18 -3.79 -20.36
N GLY A 201 8.93 -4.85 -20.60
CA GLY A 201 10.17 -4.80 -21.37
C GLY A 201 11.36 -4.22 -20.59
N THR A 202 12.04 -3.22 -21.14
CA THR A 202 13.27 -2.65 -20.59
C THR A 202 12.99 -1.56 -19.56
N VAL A 203 13.94 -1.40 -18.62
CA VAL A 203 13.86 -0.37 -17.59
C VAL A 203 13.84 1.04 -18.18
N THR A 204 12.93 1.88 -17.64
CA THR A 204 12.88 3.32 -17.91
C THR A 204 13.08 4.12 -16.61
N GLU A 205 13.16 5.46 -16.69
CA GLU A 205 13.17 6.30 -15.49
C GLU A 205 11.93 6.05 -14.62
N PHE A 206 12.08 6.25 -13.30
CA PHE A 206 10.96 6.04 -12.37
C PHE A 206 9.80 6.96 -12.72
N GLU A 207 8.60 6.39 -12.79
CA GLU A 207 7.36 7.11 -13.05
C GLU A 207 6.83 7.76 -11.79
N HIS A 208 7.16 9.06 -11.59
CA HIS A 208 6.56 9.86 -10.53
C HIS A 208 5.11 10.20 -10.86
N ARG A 209 4.20 9.89 -9.95
CA ARG A 209 2.79 10.32 -10.00
C ARG A 209 2.58 11.50 -9.07
N SER A 210 1.53 12.29 -9.31
CA SER A 210 1.13 13.30 -8.34
C SER A 210 0.64 12.65 -7.04
N PHE A 211 0.85 13.29 -5.91
CA PHE A 211 0.40 12.79 -4.60
C PHE A 211 -1.10 12.41 -4.59
N GLY A 212 -1.96 13.27 -5.17
CA GLY A 212 -3.40 13.01 -5.21
C GLY A 212 -3.77 11.80 -6.08
N GLU A 213 -3.05 11.57 -7.16
CA GLU A 213 -3.22 10.38 -8.00
C GLU A 213 -2.80 9.11 -7.25
N GLU A 214 -1.62 9.13 -6.62
CA GLU A 214 -1.13 7.98 -5.85
C GLU A 214 -2.05 7.67 -4.66
N LEU A 215 -2.52 8.72 -3.95
CA LEU A 215 -3.48 8.57 -2.86
C LEU A 215 -4.78 7.89 -3.35
N SER A 216 -5.34 8.33 -4.47
CA SER A 216 -6.57 7.73 -5.02
C SER A 216 -6.38 6.25 -5.41
N LEU A 217 -5.19 5.88 -5.88
CA LEU A 217 -4.86 4.47 -6.15
C LEU A 217 -4.76 3.65 -4.87
N CYS A 218 -4.20 4.21 -3.80
CA CYS A 218 -4.15 3.57 -2.48
C CYS A 218 -5.54 3.46 -1.87
N GLU A 219 -6.37 4.51 -1.95
CA GLU A 219 -7.74 4.55 -1.42
C GLU A 219 -8.66 3.49 -2.04
N ARG A 220 -8.35 2.97 -3.22
CA ARG A 220 -9.05 1.83 -3.79
C ARG A 220 -8.94 0.56 -2.92
N TYR A 221 -7.93 0.47 -2.06
CA TYR A 221 -7.64 -0.70 -1.21
C TYR A 221 -7.80 -0.41 0.27
N PHE A 222 -7.51 0.81 0.69
CA PHE A 222 -7.64 1.23 2.08
C PHE A 222 -7.98 2.71 2.15
N GLN A 223 -9.03 3.04 2.92
CA GLN A 223 -9.41 4.43 3.18
C GLN A 223 -9.62 4.66 4.66
N LEU A 224 -9.13 5.80 5.13
CA LEU A 224 -9.58 6.39 6.37
C LEU A 224 -10.77 7.32 6.06
N ILE A 225 -11.89 7.09 6.71
CA ILE A 225 -13.14 7.80 6.45
C ILE A 225 -13.35 8.87 7.52
N PRO A 226 -13.38 10.15 7.14
CA PRO A 226 -13.69 11.21 8.07
C PRO A 226 -15.13 11.07 8.57
N GLN A 227 -15.32 11.20 9.86
CA GLN A 227 -16.65 11.19 10.46
C GLN A 227 -17.25 12.59 10.37
N VAL A 228 -17.84 12.89 9.22
CA VAL A 228 -18.60 14.14 8.98
C VAL A 228 -19.96 13.75 8.43
N GLY A 229 -21.02 14.20 9.06
CA GLY A 229 -22.36 13.95 8.55
C GLY A 229 -23.39 13.72 9.63
N LEU A 230 -24.57 13.31 9.21
CA LEU A 230 -25.69 13.02 10.08
C LEU A 230 -25.65 11.57 10.56
N ALA A 231 -26.02 11.39 11.83
CA ALA A 231 -26.23 10.09 12.44
C ALA A 231 -27.63 10.08 13.09
N TYR A 232 -28.30 8.95 12.99
CA TYR A 232 -29.62 8.73 13.59
C TYR A 232 -29.51 7.81 14.79
N ALA A 233 -30.04 8.22 15.95
CA ALA A 233 -30.04 7.40 17.14
C ALA A 233 -31.14 6.32 17.07
N GLY A 234 -30.73 5.07 16.77
CA GLY A 234 -31.66 3.93 16.80
C GLY A 234 -31.97 3.45 18.23
N ALA A 235 -31.10 3.79 19.19
CA ALA A 235 -31.28 3.50 20.62
C ALA A 235 -30.47 4.52 21.45
N THR A 236 -30.62 4.46 22.77
CA THR A 236 -29.87 5.34 23.69
C THR A 236 -28.37 5.10 23.71
N THR A 237 -27.90 4.05 23.04
CA THR A 237 -26.48 3.61 23.00
C THR A 237 -25.91 3.45 21.59
N THR A 238 -26.73 3.63 20.53
CA THR A 238 -26.28 3.41 19.14
C THR A 238 -26.76 4.51 18.22
N VAL A 239 -25.92 4.81 17.23
CA VAL A 239 -26.28 5.65 16.09
C VAL A 239 -26.00 4.94 14.76
N ASP A 240 -26.83 5.21 13.76
CA ASP A 240 -26.65 4.75 12.39
C ASP A 240 -26.14 5.91 11.54
N THR A 241 -25.13 5.68 10.73
CA THR A 241 -24.51 6.71 9.88
C THR A 241 -24.12 6.15 8.51
N CYS A 242 -24.14 7.00 7.50
CA CYS A 242 -23.68 6.65 6.16
C CYS A 242 -22.28 7.21 5.91
N CYS A 243 -21.41 6.37 5.39
CA CYS A 243 -20.01 6.67 5.09
C CYS A 243 -19.78 6.52 3.57
N PRO A 244 -19.85 7.59 2.78
CA PRO A 244 -19.47 7.54 1.38
C PRO A 244 -17.95 7.37 1.28
N PHE A 245 -17.48 6.58 0.29
CA PHE A 245 -16.07 6.40 0.02
C PHE A 245 -15.60 7.44 -1.00
N ARG A 246 -14.37 7.95 -0.83
CA ARG A 246 -13.76 8.92 -1.77
C ARG A 246 -13.47 8.28 -3.13
N THR A 247 -13.06 7.02 -3.10
CA THR A 247 -12.76 6.22 -4.29
C THR A 247 -13.49 4.88 -4.17
N THR A 248 -14.05 4.39 -5.28
CA THR A 248 -14.66 3.06 -5.29
C THR A 248 -13.63 2.00 -4.93
N MET A 249 -13.90 1.26 -3.87
CA MET A 249 -13.02 0.21 -3.36
C MET A 249 -12.93 -0.96 -4.35
N ARG A 250 -11.84 -1.71 -4.30
CA ARG A 250 -11.62 -2.90 -5.13
C ARG A 250 -12.72 -3.97 -4.96
N ALA A 251 -13.13 -4.16 -3.74
CA ALA A 251 -14.17 -5.09 -3.33
C ALA A 251 -14.94 -4.49 -2.15
N THR A 252 -15.98 -5.15 -1.69
CA THR A 252 -16.66 -4.81 -0.43
C THR A 252 -15.64 -4.83 0.71
N PRO A 253 -15.37 -3.69 1.37
CA PRO A 253 -14.35 -3.63 2.40
C PRO A 253 -14.82 -4.21 3.74
N THR A 254 -13.85 -4.63 4.54
CA THR A 254 -14.04 -4.79 5.98
C THR A 254 -13.99 -3.42 6.64
N MET A 255 -15.01 -3.10 7.46
CA MET A 255 -15.09 -1.85 8.19
C MET A 255 -14.61 -2.02 9.63
N SER A 256 -13.78 -1.11 10.12
CA SER A 256 -13.31 -1.10 11.51
C SER A 256 -13.27 0.31 12.10
N ALA A 257 -13.63 0.46 13.36
CA ALA A 257 -13.41 1.69 14.10
C ALA A 257 -11.98 1.65 14.67
N ILE A 258 -11.19 2.68 14.38
CA ILE A 258 -9.80 2.81 14.83
C ILE A 258 -9.67 3.74 16.04
N ALA A 259 -10.65 4.61 16.27
CA ALA A 259 -10.77 5.45 17.45
C ALA A 259 -12.25 5.69 17.81
N ALA A 260 -12.50 6.14 19.03
CA ALA A 260 -13.84 6.50 19.50
C ALA A 260 -14.36 7.73 18.76
N ILE A 261 -15.68 7.73 18.48
CA ILE A 261 -16.37 8.77 17.72
C ILE A 261 -17.21 9.59 18.69
N THR A 262 -17.27 10.90 18.47
CA THR A 262 -18.17 11.82 19.19
C THR A 262 -19.28 12.29 18.26
N VAL A 263 -20.50 12.27 18.76
CA VAL A 263 -21.67 12.85 18.09
C VAL A 263 -22.23 14.00 18.92
N THR A 264 -22.80 15.01 18.27
CA THR A 264 -23.33 16.21 18.91
C THR A 264 -24.78 16.38 18.52
N ASN A 265 -25.67 16.67 19.51
CA ASN A 265 -27.04 17.00 19.23
C ASN A 265 -27.20 18.50 18.86
N VAL A 266 -28.42 18.90 18.51
CA VAL A 266 -28.76 20.30 18.12
C VAL A 266 -28.52 21.32 19.24
N THR A 267 -28.43 20.91 20.50
CA THR A 267 -28.14 21.78 21.65
C THR A 267 -26.64 21.86 21.97
N ALA A 268 -25.77 21.32 21.09
CA ALA A 268 -24.32 21.26 21.22
C ALA A 268 -23.82 20.42 22.40
N ALA A 269 -24.64 19.50 22.93
CA ALA A 269 -24.14 18.48 23.87
C ALA A 269 -23.42 17.35 23.13
N ASP A 270 -22.23 17.02 23.59
CA ASP A 270 -21.39 15.98 23.02
C ASP A 270 -21.62 14.62 23.69
N PHE A 271 -21.71 13.58 22.90
CA PHE A 271 -21.83 12.19 23.31
C PHE A 271 -20.70 11.40 22.65
N ALA A 272 -19.76 10.92 23.45
CA ALA A 272 -18.64 10.13 22.96
C ALA A 272 -18.90 8.63 23.15
N GLN A 273 -18.36 7.82 22.25
CA GLN A 273 -18.26 6.38 22.50
C GLN A 273 -17.31 6.13 23.68
N SER A 274 -17.65 5.18 24.55
CA SER A 274 -16.74 4.74 25.63
C SER A 274 -15.52 3.97 25.08
N SER A 275 -15.65 3.37 23.91
CA SER A 275 -14.56 2.75 23.14
C SER A 275 -14.94 2.69 21.66
N ALA A 276 -13.94 2.68 20.76
CA ALA A 276 -14.16 2.54 19.33
C ALA A 276 -14.93 1.25 19.01
N ASN A 277 -16.13 1.37 18.42
CA ASN A 277 -16.97 0.19 18.15
C ASN A 277 -17.94 0.39 16.98
N ILE A 278 -17.89 -0.53 16.03
CA ILE A 278 -18.93 -0.75 15.02
C ILE A 278 -19.71 -1.98 15.46
N THR A 279 -20.94 -1.79 15.95
CA THR A 279 -21.80 -2.87 16.44
C THR A 279 -22.54 -3.60 15.32
N GLY A 280 -22.60 -3.01 14.13
CA GLY A 280 -23.21 -3.62 12.95
C GLY A 280 -22.88 -2.88 11.65
N SER A 281 -22.75 -3.65 10.58
CA SER A 281 -22.75 -3.14 9.21
C SER A 281 -24.13 -3.41 8.62
N ILE A 282 -24.95 -2.37 8.48
CA ILE A 282 -26.31 -2.50 7.97
C ILE A 282 -26.26 -2.80 6.47
N SER A 283 -25.35 -2.13 5.76
CA SER A 283 -25.04 -2.40 4.34
C SER A 283 -23.64 -1.88 4.04
N VAL A 284 -22.81 -2.70 3.40
CA VAL A 284 -21.47 -2.30 2.93
C VAL A 284 -21.36 -2.69 1.47
N GLY A 285 -21.06 -1.70 0.64
CA GLY A 285 -20.76 -1.86 -0.78
C GLY A 285 -19.35 -1.34 -1.10
N ALA A 286 -18.97 -1.40 -2.36
CA ALA A 286 -17.66 -0.89 -2.79
C ALA A 286 -17.57 0.65 -2.82
N SER A 287 -18.70 1.37 -2.78
CA SER A 287 -18.75 2.84 -2.88
C SER A 287 -19.20 3.54 -1.61
N SER A 288 -19.80 2.82 -0.66
CA SER A 288 -20.28 3.38 0.60
C SER A 288 -20.56 2.29 1.62
N ALA A 289 -20.66 2.69 2.88
CA ALA A 289 -21.11 1.84 3.97
C ALA A 289 -22.21 2.54 4.78
N HIS A 290 -23.21 1.76 5.23
CA HIS A 290 -24.17 2.16 6.25
C HIS A 290 -23.84 1.38 7.52
N LEU A 291 -23.39 2.07 8.55
CA LEU A 291 -22.82 1.48 9.76
C LEU A 291 -23.65 1.84 10.99
N ARG A 292 -23.71 0.89 11.92
CA ARG A 292 -24.16 1.12 13.28
C ARG A 292 -22.99 1.24 14.23
N LEU A 293 -22.85 2.41 14.83
CA LEU A 293 -21.85 2.70 15.85
C LEU A 293 -22.48 2.54 17.22
N GLY A 294 -21.80 1.87 18.13
CA GLY A 294 -22.29 1.60 19.49
C GLY A 294 -21.41 2.21 20.57
N ASN A 295 -21.64 1.79 21.82
CA ASN A 295 -20.92 2.25 23.02
C ASN A 295 -21.11 3.75 23.35
N PHE A 296 -22.21 4.34 22.91
CA PHE A 296 -22.65 5.65 23.42
C PHE A 296 -23.45 5.50 24.72
N SER A 297 -23.71 6.62 25.39
CA SER A 297 -24.62 6.70 26.53
C SER A 297 -25.36 8.02 26.49
N GLY A 298 -26.65 8.00 26.93
CA GLY A 298 -27.47 9.21 27.07
C GLY A 298 -28.04 9.79 25.77
N LEU A 299 -27.96 9.05 24.64
CA LEU A 299 -28.61 9.45 23.40
C LEU A 299 -30.14 9.43 23.57
N THR A 300 -30.83 10.32 22.88
CA THR A 300 -32.29 10.28 22.75
C THR A 300 -32.67 9.47 21.52
N THR A 301 -33.41 8.40 21.70
CA THR A 301 -33.87 7.54 20.60
C THR A 301 -34.70 8.35 19.59
N SER A 302 -34.49 8.11 18.32
CA SER A 302 -35.14 8.79 17.19
C SER A 302 -34.66 10.22 16.92
N ASP A 303 -33.66 10.71 17.66
CA ASP A 303 -33.04 12.00 17.38
C ASP A 303 -31.91 11.90 16.33
N MET A 304 -31.68 13.06 15.71
CA MET A 304 -30.56 13.25 14.77
C MET A 304 -29.36 13.87 15.48
N TYR A 305 -28.20 13.37 15.16
CA TYR A 305 -26.91 13.83 15.66
C TYR A 305 -26.00 14.22 14.52
N LEU A 306 -25.06 15.12 14.78
CA LEU A 306 -23.94 15.41 13.89
C LEU A 306 -22.73 14.61 14.36
N CYS A 307 -22.13 13.82 13.48
CA CYS A 307 -20.79 13.32 13.73
C CYS A 307 -19.85 14.52 13.74
N ARG A 308 -19.28 14.79 14.91
CA ARG A 308 -18.36 15.91 15.14
C ARG A 308 -16.95 15.36 15.12
N ASN A 309 -16.01 15.99 14.72
CA ASN A 309 -14.61 15.68 14.50
C ASN A 309 -14.37 15.16 13.08
N GLY A 310 -13.65 15.98 12.30
CA GLY A 310 -13.06 15.55 11.05
C GLY A 310 -12.01 14.43 11.20
N ASP A 311 -11.97 13.78 12.38
CA ASP A 311 -11.07 12.69 12.68
C ASP A 311 -11.46 11.46 11.84
N MET A 312 -10.46 10.87 11.20
CA MET A 312 -10.61 9.68 10.39
C MET A 312 -10.65 8.43 11.28
N ASN A 313 -11.76 8.22 11.97
CA ASN A 313 -11.89 7.17 13.00
C ASN A 313 -12.45 5.84 12.50
N ILE A 314 -12.78 5.75 11.21
CA ILE A 314 -13.22 4.50 10.57
C ILE A 314 -12.29 4.17 9.42
N ALA A 315 -11.87 2.92 9.37
CA ALA A 315 -11.11 2.36 8.26
C ALA A 315 -11.97 1.43 7.42
N ALA A 316 -11.87 1.58 6.09
CA ALA A 316 -12.39 0.64 5.11
C ALA A 316 -11.20 -0.09 4.46
N ASN A 317 -11.16 -1.42 4.57
CA ASN A 317 -10.05 -2.25 4.12
C ASN A 317 -10.52 -3.30 3.10
N ALA A 318 -10.04 -3.22 1.88
CA ALA A 318 -10.27 -4.15 0.77
C ALA A 318 -8.94 -4.65 0.16
N GLU A 319 -7.89 -4.79 0.95
CA GLU A 319 -6.59 -5.33 0.49
C GLU A 319 -6.71 -6.75 -0.10
N LEU A 320 -5.71 -7.13 -0.91
CA LEU A 320 -5.60 -8.44 -1.57
C LEU A 320 -4.98 -9.49 -0.64
#